data_f1a2413313a76e26386bd028fda98335
#
_entry.id   f1a2413313a76e26386bd028fda98335
#
_cell.length_a   1.000
_cell.length_b   1.000
_cell.length_c   1.000
_cell.angle_alpha   90.00
_cell.angle_beta   90.00
_cell.angle_gamma   90.00
#
_symmetry.space_group_name_H-M   'P 1'
#
loop_
_entity.id
_entity.type
_entity.pdbx_description
1 polymer ?
#
loop_
_entity_poly.entity_id
_entity_poly.type
_entity_poly.pdbx_seq_one_letter_code
_entity_poly.pdbx_strand_id
1 'polypeptide(L)'
;MKILRDVHIPMRDGSYLSANIYIPKQKGPFPVLLSLYPGRKDVLSKDGHIFIQYRLSRIPGTITISDETSFEVPDPDFWTAKNGYVVINIDKKGFGISPRGKEPQIYFGKEEIENLYDAIEWAGIQKWSSGNVGLFGVSYLAMNQYKVAELNPPHLKAICPWEGISDLYKDWFYPGGVRE
;
A
#
# COMPACT_ATOMS: atom_id res chain seq x y z
N MET A 1 -3.19 -16.07 -10.47
CA MET A 1 -2.48 -14.79 -10.69
C MET A 1 -1.02 -15.01 -11.05
N LYS A 2 -0.36 -14.03 -11.68
CA LYS A 2 1.10 -13.97 -11.86
C LYS A 2 1.67 -13.12 -10.73
N ILE A 3 2.75 -13.58 -10.11
CA ILE A 3 3.39 -12.87 -8.99
C ILE A 3 4.78 -12.42 -9.45
N LEU A 4 5.07 -11.14 -9.28
CA LEU A 4 6.40 -10.56 -9.48
C LEU A 4 6.89 -10.09 -8.11
N ARG A 5 8.06 -10.58 -7.69
CA ARG A 5 8.70 -10.22 -6.43
C ARG A 5 9.79 -9.19 -6.66
N ASP A 6 9.98 -8.33 -5.67
CA ASP A 6 11.11 -7.41 -5.58
C ASP A 6 11.28 -6.53 -6.85
N VAL A 7 10.16 -6.12 -7.42
CA VAL A 7 10.17 -5.20 -8.56
C VAL A 7 10.64 -3.83 -8.08
N HIS A 8 11.63 -3.26 -8.74
CA HIS A 8 12.11 -1.92 -8.45
C HIS A 8 11.23 -0.87 -9.14
N ILE A 9 10.59 -0.04 -8.34
CA ILE A 9 9.85 1.14 -8.79
C ILE A 9 10.80 2.34 -8.71
N PRO A 10 11.18 2.97 -9.82
CA PRO A 10 12.11 4.10 -9.80
C PRO A 10 11.48 5.33 -9.18
N MET A 11 12.22 6.04 -8.37
CA MET A 11 11.83 7.30 -7.73
C MET A 11 12.51 8.48 -8.39
N ARG A 12 11.93 9.68 -8.26
CA ARG A 12 12.45 10.93 -8.82
C ARG A 12 13.85 11.31 -8.36
N ASP A 13 14.27 10.83 -7.20
CA ASP A 13 15.61 11.07 -6.64
C ASP A 13 16.69 10.09 -7.14
N GLY A 14 16.33 9.21 -8.09
CA GLY A 14 17.20 8.18 -8.66
C GLY A 14 17.31 6.91 -7.81
N SER A 15 16.64 6.84 -6.65
CA SER A 15 16.51 5.63 -5.85
C SER A 15 15.37 4.74 -6.38
N TYR A 16 15.03 3.68 -5.66
CA TYR A 16 13.87 2.84 -5.97
C TYR A 16 13.14 2.40 -4.70
N LEU A 17 11.88 1.99 -4.87
CA LEU A 17 11.14 1.22 -3.87
C LEU A 17 10.98 -0.22 -4.37
N SER A 18 11.04 -1.17 -3.44
CA SER A 18 10.79 -2.58 -3.74
C SER A 18 9.32 -2.91 -3.59
N ALA A 19 8.77 -3.60 -4.58
CA ALA A 19 7.36 -3.97 -4.61
C ALA A 19 7.14 -5.45 -4.93
N ASN A 20 6.09 -6.03 -4.36
CA ASN A 20 5.47 -7.26 -4.84
C ASN A 20 4.23 -6.91 -5.65
N ILE A 21 4.14 -7.46 -6.87
CA ILE A 21 3.06 -7.18 -7.80
C ILE A 21 2.32 -8.47 -8.14
N TYR A 22 1.02 -8.43 -7.95
CA TYR A 22 0.11 -9.54 -8.22
C TYR A 22 -0.78 -9.17 -9.40
N ILE A 23 -0.65 -9.90 -10.51
CA ILE A 23 -1.33 -9.58 -11.78
C ILE A 23 -2.32 -10.69 -12.11
N PRO A 24 -3.57 -10.37 -12.50
CA PRO A 24 -4.54 -11.36 -12.97
C PRO A 24 -4.00 -12.17 -14.16
N LYS A 25 -4.44 -13.44 -14.29
CA LYS A 25 -4.05 -14.28 -15.44
C LYS A 25 -4.81 -13.93 -16.71
N GLN A 26 -5.95 -13.29 -16.58
CA GLN A 26 -6.80 -12.87 -17.68
C GLN A 26 -6.09 -11.81 -18.55
N LYS A 27 -6.67 -11.51 -19.71
CA LYS A 27 -6.18 -10.43 -20.56
C LYS A 27 -6.63 -9.08 -19.99
N GLY A 28 -5.67 -8.15 -19.69
CA GLY A 28 -5.92 -6.79 -19.23
C GLY A 28 -6.27 -5.79 -20.32
N PRO A 29 -6.19 -4.50 -20.03
CA PRO A 29 -5.59 -3.88 -18.83
C PRO A 29 -6.51 -3.91 -17.58
N PHE A 30 -5.90 -3.73 -16.40
CA PHE A 30 -6.59 -3.86 -15.11
C PHE A 30 -6.50 -2.59 -14.25
N PRO A 31 -7.49 -2.30 -13.40
CA PRO A 31 -7.33 -1.31 -12.34
C PRO A 31 -6.31 -1.81 -11.30
N VAL A 32 -5.66 -0.87 -10.63
CA VAL A 32 -4.57 -1.14 -9.68
C VAL A 32 -5.02 -0.77 -8.27
N LEU A 33 -4.70 -1.62 -7.28
CA LEU A 33 -4.73 -1.29 -5.85
C LEU A 33 -3.30 -1.27 -5.33
N LEU A 34 -2.89 -0.16 -4.74
CA LEU A 34 -1.53 0.08 -4.30
C LEU A 34 -1.50 0.41 -2.81
N SER A 35 -0.52 -0.15 -2.09
CA SER A 35 -0.25 0.12 -0.68
C SER A 35 1.23 0.38 -0.47
N LEU A 36 1.57 1.49 0.20
CA LEU A 36 2.92 1.79 0.66
C LEU A 36 3.04 1.38 2.14
N TYR A 37 3.79 0.34 2.39
CA TYR A 37 3.84 -0.34 3.68
C TYR A 37 5.04 0.12 4.53
N PRO A 38 4.82 0.50 5.80
CA PRO A 38 5.90 0.93 6.71
C PRO A 38 6.64 -0.26 7.36
N GLY A 39 6.36 -1.47 6.92
CA GLY A 39 6.96 -2.70 7.39
C GLY A 39 7.67 -3.44 6.26
N ARG A 40 7.46 -4.76 6.20
CA ARG A 40 8.01 -5.63 5.17
C ARG A 40 6.89 -6.29 4.38
N LYS A 41 6.81 -6.01 3.08
CA LYS A 41 5.85 -6.61 2.15
C LYS A 41 5.95 -8.15 2.06
N ASP A 42 7.07 -8.71 2.53
CA ASP A 42 7.36 -10.15 2.50
C ASP A 42 6.99 -10.88 3.80
N VAL A 43 6.34 -10.21 4.75
CA VAL A 43 5.77 -10.85 5.93
C VAL A 43 4.39 -11.40 5.55
N LEU A 44 4.36 -12.66 5.09
CA LEU A 44 3.18 -13.28 4.50
C LEU A 44 2.60 -14.37 5.40
N SER A 45 1.30 -14.61 5.28
CA SER A 45 0.59 -15.60 6.10
C SER A 45 1.08 -17.03 5.87
N LYS A 46 1.50 -17.39 4.64
CA LYS A 46 2.12 -18.70 4.33
C LYS A 46 3.38 -19.00 5.13
N ASP A 47 4.09 -17.97 5.60
CA ASP A 47 5.29 -18.07 6.39
C ASP A 47 5.00 -18.16 7.90
N GLY A 48 3.75 -18.40 8.28
CA GLY A 48 3.29 -18.51 9.67
C GLY A 48 2.96 -17.14 10.32
N HIS A 49 3.02 -16.06 9.58
CA HIS A 49 2.68 -14.72 10.06
C HIS A 49 1.16 -14.48 10.04
N ILE A 50 0.44 -15.08 11.00
CA ILE A 50 -0.98 -14.77 11.18
C ILE A 50 -1.10 -13.62 12.15
N PHE A 51 -1.44 -12.46 11.62
CA PHE A 51 -1.63 -11.24 12.41
C PHE A 51 -2.77 -11.41 13.42
N ILE A 52 -2.54 -10.91 14.64
CA ILE A 52 -3.48 -11.08 15.76
C ILE A 52 -4.87 -10.54 15.46
N GLN A 53 -4.97 -9.46 14.67
CA GLN A 53 -6.25 -8.88 14.25
C GLN A 53 -7.10 -9.89 13.47
N TYR A 54 -6.48 -10.69 12.59
CA TYR A 54 -7.17 -11.72 11.82
C TYR A 54 -7.60 -12.91 12.70
N ARG A 55 -6.84 -13.18 13.78
CA ARG A 55 -7.21 -14.21 14.77
C ARG A 55 -8.36 -13.75 15.66
N LEU A 56 -8.44 -12.46 15.96
CA LEU A 56 -9.46 -11.88 16.85
C LEU A 56 -10.78 -11.66 16.11
N SER A 57 -10.78 -11.44 14.80
CA SER A 57 -12.01 -11.31 14.04
C SER A 57 -12.61 -12.70 13.80
N ARG A 58 -13.35 -13.18 14.80
CA ARG A 58 -14.02 -14.48 14.79
C ARG A 58 -15.35 -14.49 14.03
N ILE A 59 -15.60 -13.50 13.20
CA ILE A 59 -16.84 -13.43 12.43
C ILE A 59 -16.66 -14.29 11.17
N PRO A 60 -17.33 -15.43 11.04
CA PRO A 60 -17.21 -16.31 9.88
C PRO A 60 -17.51 -15.56 8.57
N GLY A 61 -16.65 -15.69 7.57
CA GLY A 61 -16.87 -15.13 6.24
C GLY A 61 -16.46 -13.67 6.05
N THR A 62 -15.98 -12.98 7.08
CA THR A 62 -15.59 -11.56 6.96
C THR A 62 -14.13 -11.35 6.58
N ILE A 63 -13.26 -12.31 6.84
CA ILE A 63 -11.83 -12.22 6.50
C ILE A 63 -11.41 -13.47 5.74
N THR A 64 -10.88 -13.26 4.55
CA THR A 64 -10.21 -14.29 3.78
C THR A 64 -8.70 -14.12 3.99
N ILE A 65 -8.07 -15.11 4.59
CA ILE A 65 -6.61 -15.19 4.70
C ILE A 65 -6.13 -16.13 3.62
N SER A 66 -5.33 -15.64 2.70
CA SER A 66 -4.64 -16.43 1.68
C SER A 66 -3.16 -16.59 2.03
N ASP A 67 -2.44 -17.43 1.29
CA ASP A 67 -0.99 -17.59 1.46
C ASP A 67 -0.21 -16.29 1.27
N GLU A 68 -0.74 -15.38 0.47
CA GLU A 68 -0.13 -14.09 0.13
C GLU A 68 -0.66 -12.92 0.97
N THR A 69 -1.54 -13.16 1.94
CA THR A 69 -2.03 -12.11 2.84
C THR A 69 -0.87 -11.50 3.63
N SER A 70 -0.77 -10.19 3.62
CA SER A 70 0.13 -9.40 4.45
C SER A 70 -0.67 -8.43 5.33
N PHE A 71 0.02 -7.72 6.23
CA PHE A 71 -0.63 -6.89 7.24
C PHE A 71 -1.22 -5.62 6.62
N GLU A 72 -2.51 -5.39 6.85
CA GLU A 72 -3.22 -4.13 6.52
C GLU A 72 -3.24 -3.75 5.03
N VAL A 73 -2.95 -4.68 4.12
CA VAL A 73 -2.95 -4.46 2.67
C VAL A 73 -4.01 -5.31 1.97
N PRO A 74 -4.35 -5.01 0.70
CA PRO A 74 -5.30 -5.82 -0.07
C PRO A 74 -4.83 -7.28 -0.19
N ASP A 75 -5.72 -8.22 0.13
CA ASP A 75 -5.46 -9.64 -0.09
C ASP A 75 -5.41 -9.96 -1.59
N PRO A 76 -4.29 -10.52 -2.11
CA PRO A 76 -4.16 -10.75 -3.55
C PRO A 76 -5.09 -11.82 -4.10
N ASP A 77 -5.45 -12.84 -3.33
CA ASP A 77 -6.39 -13.86 -3.80
C ASP A 77 -7.79 -13.30 -3.98
N PHE A 78 -8.22 -12.42 -3.08
CA PHE A 78 -9.49 -11.74 -3.22
C PHE A 78 -9.46 -10.69 -4.33
N TRP A 79 -8.50 -9.77 -4.30
CA TRP A 79 -8.51 -8.63 -5.21
C TRP A 79 -7.99 -8.98 -6.61
N THR A 80 -6.94 -9.80 -6.70
CA THR A 80 -6.34 -10.13 -8.00
C THR A 80 -6.99 -11.35 -8.63
N ALA A 81 -7.05 -12.47 -7.90
CA ALA A 81 -7.51 -13.72 -8.53
C ALA A 81 -9.01 -13.73 -8.78
N LYS A 82 -9.83 -13.15 -7.87
CA LYS A 82 -11.29 -13.16 -7.97
C LYS A 82 -11.86 -11.90 -8.63
N ASN A 83 -11.30 -10.72 -8.34
CA ASN A 83 -11.90 -9.45 -8.74
C ASN A 83 -11.15 -8.70 -9.84
N GLY A 84 -10.03 -9.23 -10.33
CA GLY A 84 -9.37 -8.71 -11.53
C GLY A 84 -8.61 -7.40 -11.35
N TYR A 85 -8.15 -7.09 -10.13
CA TYR A 85 -7.27 -5.96 -9.87
C TYR A 85 -5.80 -6.39 -9.89
N VAL A 86 -4.92 -5.51 -10.33
CA VAL A 86 -3.51 -5.64 -9.97
C VAL A 86 -3.33 -5.14 -8.54
N VAL A 87 -2.71 -5.93 -7.68
CA VAL A 87 -2.33 -5.52 -6.33
C VAL A 87 -0.84 -5.26 -6.28
N ILE A 88 -0.44 -4.14 -5.68
CA ILE A 88 0.96 -3.73 -5.49
C ILE A 88 1.19 -3.40 -4.02
N ASN A 89 2.01 -4.22 -3.36
CA ASN A 89 2.46 -3.98 -2.00
C ASN A 89 3.92 -3.51 -2.04
N ILE A 90 4.20 -2.32 -1.50
CA ILE A 90 5.48 -1.63 -1.61
C ILE A 90 6.10 -1.48 -0.24
N ASP A 91 7.38 -1.85 -0.09
CA ASP A 91 8.17 -1.48 1.07
C ASP A 91 8.49 0.03 1.01
N LYS A 92 8.13 0.75 2.07
CA LYS A 92 8.56 2.14 2.25
C LYS A 92 10.09 2.24 2.22
N LYS A 93 10.61 3.36 1.79
CA LYS A 93 12.05 3.65 1.79
C LYS A 93 12.69 3.34 3.15
N GLY A 94 13.79 2.59 3.15
CA GLY A 94 14.48 2.12 4.36
C GLY A 94 13.84 0.93 5.08
N PHE A 95 12.78 0.35 4.53
CA PHE A 95 12.16 -0.88 5.02
C PHE A 95 12.31 -2.01 4.01
N GLY A 96 12.26 -3.25 4.51
CA GLY A 96 12.45 -4.44 3.69
C GLY A 96 13.75 -4.37 2.91
N ILE A 97 13.66 -4.42 1.59
CA ILE A 97 14.80 -4.26 0.68
C ILE A 97 14.79 -2.93 -0.08
N SER A 98 13.85 -2.03 0.21
CA SER A 98 13.91 -0.65 -0.28
C SER A 98 15.09 0.09 0.37
N PRO A 99 15.98 0.74 -0.41
CA PRO A 99 17.16 1.38 0.14
C PRO A 99 16.80 2.53 1.08
N ARG A 100 17.66 2.83 2.04
CA ARG A 100 17.51 4.03 2.87
C ARG A 100 17.82 5.28 2.06
N GLY A 101 17.06 6.34 2.30
CA GLY A 101 17.39 7.67 1.84
C GLY A 101 18.61 8.25 2.53
N LYS A 102 19.09 9.39 2.04
CA LYS A 102 20.19 10.14 2.66
C LYS A 102 19.73 10.89 3.92
N GLU A 103 18.47 11.29 3.93
CA GLU A 103 17.86 12.06 5.01
C GLU A 103 17.23 11.16 6.08
N PRO A 104 17.09 11.65 7.32
CA PRO A 104 16.34 10.97 8.36
C PRO A 104 14.92 10.68 7.88
N GLN A 105 14.43 9.47 8.11
CA GLN A 105 13.09 9.10 7.73
C GLN A 105 12.06 9.76 8.64
N ILE A 106 11.28 10.67 8.05
CA ILE A 106 10.16 11.31 8.72
C ILE A 106 8.88 10.61 8.25
N TYR A 107 8.12 10.05 9.18
CA TYR A 107 6.81 9.45 8.89
C TYR A 107 5.85 10.53 8.37
N PHE A 108 5.15 10.22 7.29
CA PHE A 108 4.27 11.16 6.58
C PHE A 108 4.97 12.44 6.09
N GLY A 109 6.32 12.41 6.03
CA GLY A 109 7.11 13.52 5.54
C GLY A 109 7.05 13.66 4.02
N LYS A 110 7.56 14.78 3.54
CA LYS A 110 7.52 15.15 2.10
C LYS A 110 8.08 14.04 1.21
N GLU A 111 9.25 13.47 1.55
CA GLU A 111 9.90 12.43 0.75
C GLU A 111 9.02 11.18 0.60
N GLU A 112 8.39 10.74 1.69
CA GLU A 112 7.50 9.58 1.66
C GLU A 112 6.29 9.80 0.75
N ILE A 113 5.69 10.98 0.84
CA ILE A 113 4.51 11.33 0.04
C ILE A 113 4.88 11.49 -1.44
N GLU A 114 6.03 12.08 -1.74
CA GLU A 114 6.57 12.14 -3.11
C GLU A 114 6.90 10.75 -3.68
N ASN A 115 7.43 9.85 -2.87
CA ASN A 115 7.67 8.47 -3.27
C ASN A 115 6.36 7.72 -3.56
N LEU A 116 5.32 7.94 -2.76
CA LEU A 116 4.00 7.37 -3.02
C LEU A 116 3.38 7.94 -4.30
N TYR A 117 3.55 9.25 -4.54
CA TYR A 117 3.14 9.89 -5.80
C TYR A 117 3.83 9.22 -7.00
N ASP A 118 5.16 9.07 -6.95
CA ASP A 118 5.93 8.44 -8.02
C ASP A 118 5.50 7.00 -8.28
N ALA A 119 5.21 6.24 -7.21
CA ALA A 119 4.72 4.87 -7.33
C ALA A 119 3.34 4.79 -8.00
N ILE A 120 2.43 5.73 -7.69
CA ILE A 120 1.11 5.84 -8.33
C ILE A 120 1.27 6.09 -9.82
N GLU A 121 2.07 7.09 -10.20
CA GLU A 121 2.28 7.45 -11.59
C GLU A 121 3.00 6.34 -12.38
N TRP A 122 4.00 5.70 -11.76
CA TRP A 122 4.65 4.55 -12.37
C TRP A 122 3.67 3.39 -12.60
N ALA A 123 2.80 3.08 -11.63
CA ALA A 123 1.81 2.02 -11.75
C ALA A 123 0.77 2.32 -12.84
N GLY A 124 0.38 3.59 -12.97
CA GLY A 124 -0.60 4.04 -13.96
C GLY A 124 -0.18 3.81 -15.42
N ILE A 125 1.11 3.91 -15.71
CA ILE A 125 1.64 3.80 -17.09
C ILE A 125 2.10 2.39 -17.47
N GLN A 126 1.96 1.40 -16.59
CA GLN A 126 2.38 0.03 -16.92
C GLN A 126 1.47 -0.62 -17.96
N LYS A 127 2.01 -1.50 -18.80
CA LYS A 127 1.27 -2.20 -19.86
C LYS A 127 0.07 -3.01 -19.38
N TRP A 128 0.10 -3.47 -18.13
CA TRP A 128 -0.99 -4.22 -17.50
C TRP A 128 -2.00 -3.30 -16.79
N SER A 129 -1.71 -2.02 -16.65
CA SER A 129 -2.56 -1.05 -15.94
C SER A 129 -3.59 -0.43 -16.90
N SER A 130 -4.79 -0.21 -16.40
CA SER A 130 -5.81 0.60 -17.09
C SER A 130 -5.62 2.11 -16.94
N GLY A 131 -4.58 2.54 -16.23
CA GLY A 131 -4.36 3.93 -15.85
C GLY A 131 -5.15 4.37 -14.61
N ASN A 132 -5.97 3.50 -14.05
CA ASN A 132 -6.75 3.79 -12.84
C ASN A 132 -6.07 3.16 -11.62
N VAL A 133 -5.51 3.98 -10.76
CA VAL A 133 -4.86 3.55 -9.52
C VAL A 133 -5.73 3.95 -8.33
N GLY A 134 -6.04 3.00 -7.46
CA GLY A 134 -6.63 3.22 -6.15
C GLY A 134 -5.63 2.92 -5.05
N LEU A 135 -5.74 3.61 -3.93
CA LEU A 135 -4.99 3.29 -2.72
C LEU A 135 -5.88 2.53 -1.74
N PHE A 136 -5.29 1.58 -1.04
CA PHE A 136 -5.97 0.79 -0.04
C PHE A 136 -5.05 0.54 1.16
N GLY A 137 -5.60 0.61 2.36
CA GLY A 137 -4.86 0.27 3.56
C GLY A 137 -5.51 0.76 4.84
N VAL A 138 -5.03 0.22 5.95
CA VAL A 138 -5.53 0.50 7.30
C VAL A 138 -4.52 1.34 8.05
N SER A 139 -4.96 2.16 9.01
CA SER A 139 -4.10 2.87 9.96
C SER A 139 -3.04 3.76 9.26
N TYR A 140 -1.77 3.46 9.40
CA TYR A 140 -0.68 4.18 8.73
C TYR A 140 -0.88 4.28 7.22
N LEU A 141 -1.28 3.18 6.58
CA LEU A 141 -1.51 3.12 5.15
C LEU A 141 -2.75 3.93 4.73
N ALA A 142 -3.65 4.22 5.65
CA ALA A 142 -4.78 5.11 5.40
C ALA A 142 -4.37 6.59 5.48
N MET A 143 -3.52 6.94 6.44
CA MET A 143 -3.08 8.33 6.64
C MET A 143 -2.26 8.87 5.47
N ASN A 144 -1.37 8.05 4.89
CA ASN A 144 -0.56 8.49 3.75
C ASN A 144 -1.41 8.70 2.47
N GLN A 145 -2.58 8.05 2.36
CA GLN A 145 -3.51 8.25 1.25
C GLN A 145 -4.06 9.67 1.20
N TYR A 146 -4.45 10.23 2.35
CA TYR A 146 -4.92 11.62 2.42
C TYR A 146 -3.84 12.59 1.96
N LYS A 147 -2.61 12.38 2.44
CA LYS A 147 -1.47 13.26 2.13
C LYS A 147 -1.09 13.26 0.66
N VAL A 148 -1.04 12.09 0.02
CA VAL A 148 -0.69 12.04 -1.40
C VAL A 148 -1.84 12.51 -2.28
N ALA A 149 -3.10 12.34 -1.87
CA ALA A 149 -4.25 12.84 -2.60
C ALA A 149 -4.25 14.38 -2.72
N GLU A 150 -3.70 15.10 -1.74
CA GLU A 150 -3.49 16.55 -1.79
C GLU A 150 -2.60 16.97 -2.98
N LEU A 151 -1.69 16.10 -3.43
CA LEU A 151 -0.82 16.35 -4.58
C LEU A 151 -1.50 16.06 -5.93
N ASN A 152 -2.70 15.52 -5.90
CA ASN A 152 -3.54 15.21 -7.07
C ASN A 152 -2.82 14.43 -8.18
N PRO A 153 -2.26 13.21 -7.91
CA PRO A 153 -1.59 12.43 -8.94
C PRO A 153 -2.56 12.10 -10.09
N PRO A 154 -2.21 12.33 -11.36
CA PRO A 154 -3.10 12.12 -12.51
C PRO A 154 -3.72 10.72 -12.60
N HIS A 155 -2.99 9.68 -12.20
CA HIS A 155 -3.49 8.30 -12.23
C HIS A 155 -4.25 7.89 -10.96
N LEU A 156 -4.23 8.67 -9.88
CA LEU A 156 -5.01 8.38 -8.67
C LEU A 156 -6.50 8.63 -8.92
N LYS A 157 -7.33 7.59 -8.76
CA LYS A 157 -8.79 7.66 -9.01
C LYS A 157 -9.64 7.45 -7.76
N ALA A 158 -9.09 6.77 -6.75
CA ALA A 158 -9.79 6.53 -5.51
C ALA A 158 -8.80 6.32 -4.36
N ILE A 159 -9.25 6.64 -3.15
CA ILE A 159 -8.60 6.25 -1.91
C ILE A 159 -9.58 5.45 -1.07
N CYS A 160 -9.08 4.43 -0.37
CA CYS A 160 -9.86 3.61 0.55
C CYS A 160 -9.14 3.55 1.91
N PRO A 161 -9.20 4.65 2.68
CA PRO A 161 -8.51 4.75 3.95
C PRO A 161 -9.38 4.17 5.08
N TRP A 162 -8.92 3.06 5.66
CA TRP A 162 -9.58 2.44 6.80
C TRP A 162 -8.87 2.85 8.09
N GLU A 163 -9.64 3.29 9.10
CA GLU A 163 -9.10 3.73 10.39
C GLU A 163 -8.01 4.82 10.23
N GLY A 164 -8.21 5.69 9.24
CA GLY A 164 -7.32 6.81 8.98
C GLY A 164 -7.71 8.05 9.76
N ILE A 165 -6.72 8.89 10.05
CA ILE A 165 -6.90 10.22 10.62
C ILE A 165 -6.33 11.28 9.67
N SER A 166 -6.95 12.43 9.62
CA SER A 166 -6.56 13.52 8.70
C SER A 166 -5.60 14.52 9.35
N ASP A 167 -5.70 14.73 10.64
CA ASP A 167 -4.91 15.67 11.42
C ASP A 167 -4.31 14.97 12.64
N LEU A 168 -3.00 14.67 12.56
CA LEU A 168 -2.28 13.99 13.64
C LEU A 168 -2.37 14.73 14.98
N TYR A 169 -2.35 16.06 14.95
CA TYR A 169 -2.40 16.85 16.18
C TYR A 169 -3.77 16.78 16.83
N LYS A 170 -4.84 17.06 16.06
CA LYS A 170 -6.20 17.14 16.60
C LYS A 170 -6.85 15.79 16.84
N ASP A 171 -6.54 14.83 15.96
CA ASP A 171 -7.25 13.54 15.98
C ASP A 171 -6.52 12.49 16.81
N TRP A 172 -5.20 12.66 17.05
CA TRP A 172 -4.40 11.67 17.77
C TRP A 172 -3.73 12.22 19.02
N PHE A 173 -2.85 13.25 18.89
CA PHE A 173 -2.03 13.68 20.01
C PHE A 173 -2.74 14.59 21.01
N TYR A 174 -3.76 15.35 20.55
CA TYR A 174 -4.51 16.32 21.35
C TYR A 174 -6.01 16.29 21.01
N PRO A 175 -6.68 15.13 21.09
CA PRO A 175 -8.12 15.08 20.82
C PRO A 175 -8.88 16.00 21.77
N GLY A 176 -9.67 16.91 21.19
CA GLY A 176 -10.36 17.94 21.97
C GLY A 176 -9.45 18.98 22.65
N GLY A 177 -8.17 19.08 22.26
CA GLY A 177 -7.18 20.00 22.82
C GLY A 177 -6.51 19.51 24.11
N VAL A 178 -6.78 18.29 24.53
CA VAL A 178 -6.18 17.65 25.72
C VAL A 178 -5.11 16.66 25.28
N ARG A 179 -3.94 16.70 25.92
CA ARG A 179 -2.88 15.72 25.65
C ARG A 179 -3.27 14.36 26.22
N GLU A 180 -3.25 13.32 25.39
CA GLU A 180 -3.34 11.93 25.84
C GLU A 180 -2.00 11.43 26.40
#